data_c7fe6ab37fdc3cbec7f1ff84487f7ca5
#
_entry.id   c7fe6ab37fdc3cbec7f1ff84487f7ca5
#
_cell.length_a   1.000
_cell.length_b   1.000
_cell.length_c   1.000
_cell.angle_alpha   90.00
_cell.angle_beta   90.00
_cell.angle_gamma   90.00
#
_symmetry.space_group_name_H-M   'P 1'
#
loop_
_entity.id
_entity.type
_entity.pdbx_description
1 polymer ?
#
loop_
_entity_poly.entity_id
_entity_poly.type
_entity_poly.pdbx_seq_one_letter_code
_entity_poly.pdbx_strand_id
1 'polypeptide(L)'
;MKRLAFAALVVALGALSCEDKPKPAPAPSAAATPEPTPTPPPKPTLPPTIVVDTSGALVAGTRVSLDGSGAPERLKTELAAHREFIEGKETRFSAERPVKPAYVATMVDALGAVGAARVLVRTSTRSEYPAEIAFLSLEKARSAAPCSVVAMITDDRGSAVWSLKGGVAGKRGKGMAGPDLTLTGETLTTHAKKCPESQILFVGGAPGVEWGLVYDLGASTKTLPKAYFSELVILGESPVPGHPVALH
;
A
#
# COMPACT_ATOMS: atom_id res chain seq x y z
N MET A 1 -28.02 21.16 36.49
CA MET A 1 -28.83 20.80 37.69
C MET A 1 -29.14 19.32 37.62
N LYS A 2 -28.83 18.63 38.61
CA LYS A 2 -29.23 17.39 39.28
C LYS A 2 -28.05 16.44 39.45
N ARG A 3 -27.52 16.58 40.66
CA ARG A 3 -26.68 15.61 41.38
C ARG A 3 -27.58 14.44 41.83
N LEU A 4 -27.07 13.22 41.82
CA LEU A 4 -27.52 12.22 42.78
C LEU A 4 -26.35 11.29 43.11
N ALA A 5 -25.95 11.38 44.35
CA ALA A 5 -25.09 10.47 45.10
C ALA A 5 -25.98 9.41 45.75
N PHE A 6 -25.42 8.26 46.08
CA PHE A 6 -25.87 7.31 47.14
C PHE A 6 -25.06 6.02 46.90
N ALA A 7 -24.59 5.24 47.80
CA ALA A 7 -24.40 5.30 49.25
C ALA A 7 -23.55 4.07 49.57
N ALA A 8 -22.77 4.19 50.59
CA ALA A 8 -21.94 3.13 51.20
C ALA A 8 -22.83 2.09 51.94
N LEU A 9 -22.42 0.84 51.89
CA LEU A 9 -22.88 -0.13 52.90
C LEU A 9 -21.65 -0.90 53.42
N VAL A 10 -21.33 -0.61 54.67
CA VAL A 10 -20.42 -1.32 55.56
C VAL A 10 -21.24 -2.38 56.32
N VAL A 11 -20.81 -3.60 56.35
CA VAL A 11 -21.21 -4.55 57.42
C VAL A 11 -19.99 -5.32 57.87
N ALA A 12 -19.81 -5.28 59.19
CA ALA A 12 -18.71 -5.80 59.96
C ALA A 12 -19.01 -7.17 60.58
N LEU A 13 -17.96 -7.78 61.04
CA LEU A 13 -17.78 -8.76 62.12
C LEU A 13 -18.25 -10.21 61.92
N GLY A 14 -17.28 -11.07 62.09
CA GLY A 14 -17.41 -12.47 62.46
C GLY A 14 -16.05 -13.07 62.77
N ALA A 15 -15.54 -12.79 63.97
CA ALA A 15 -14.41 -13.54 64.55
C ALA A 15 -14.93 -14.86 65.14
N LEU A 16 -14.27 -15.97 64.87
CA LEU A 16 -14.25 -17.13 65.77
C LEU A 16 -13.15 -18.15 65.37
N SER A 17 -12.21 -18.21 66.25
CA SER A 17 -11.64 -19.44 66.85
C SER A 17 -10.59 -20.24 66.11
N CYS A 18 -9.47 -20.27 66.78
CA CYS A 18 -8.26 -21.07 66.57
C CYS A 18 -8.55 -22.58 66.54
N GLU A 19 -7.89 -23.25 65.62
CA GLU A 19 -7.46 -24.63 65.80
C GLU A 19 -6.13 -24.86 65.11
N ASP A 20 -5.07 -24.97 65.95
CA ASP A 20 -3.71 -25.29 65.50
C ASP A 20 -3.68 -26.73 64.99
N LYS A 21 -3.63 -26.91 63.70
CA LYS A 21 -3.17 -28.15 63.06
C LYS A 21 -1.69 -28.06 62.75
N PRO A 22 -0.87 -29.06 63.07
CA PRO A 22 0.55 -29.05 62.79
C PRO A 22 0.78 -28.97 61.24
N LYS A 23 1.57 -27.98 60.85
CA LYS A 23 1.98 -27.71 59.49
C LYS A 23 2.73 -28.93 58.92
N PRO A 24 2.26 -29.54 57.82
CA PRO A 24 3.05 -30.55 57.13
C PRO A 24 4.37 -29.97 56.64
N ALA A 25 5.45 -30.76 56.79
CA ALA A 25 6.75 -30.38 56.26
C ALA A 25 6.68 -30.11 54.74
N PRO A 26 7.38 -29.09 54.26
CA PRO A 26 7.39 -28.80 52.80
C PRO A 26 7.96 -29.99 52.05
N ALA A 27 7.16 -30.51 51.12
CA ALA A 27 7.62 -31.52 50.17
C ALA A 27 8.81 -30.95 49.35
N PRO A 28 9.82 -31.76 49.05
CA PRO A 28 10.93 -31.30 48.22
C PRO A 28 10.38 -30.76 46.91
N SER A 29 10.68 -29.49 46.66
CA SER A 29 10.33 -28.78 45.41
C SER A 29 10.93 -29.57 44.25
N ALA A 30 10.08 -30.21 43.46
CA ALA A 30 10.53 -30.81 42.20
C ALA A 30 11.19 -29.74 41.37
N ALA A 31 12.46 -29.93 41.03
CA ALA A 31 13.19 -29.03 40.15
C ALA A 31 12.37 -28.86 38.86
N ALA A 32 11.95 -27.61 38.58
CA ALA A 32 11.24 -27.29 37.37
C ALA A 32 12.10 -27.71 36.16
N THR A 33 11.60 -28.66 35.40
CA THR A 33 12.19 -29.02 34.11
C THR A 33 12.23 -27.75 33.26
N PRO A 34 13.40 -27.36 32.74
CA PRO A 34 13.48 -26.16 31.91
C PRO A 34 12.54 -26.30 30.71
N GLU A 35 11.62 -25.38 30.58
CA GLU A 35 10.69 -25.30 29.46
C GLU A 35 11.52 -25.19 28.15
N PRO A 36 11.27 -26.03 27.14
CA PRO A 36 12.06 -25.99 25.91
C PRO A 36 11.96 -24.59 25.28
N THR A 37 13.09 -23.94 25.14
CA THR A 37 13.20 -22.64 24.48
C THR A 37 12.59 -22.77 23.07
N PRO A 38 11.59 -21.93 22.69
CA PRO A 38 10.98 -22.03 21.39
C PRO A 38 12.03 -21.89 20.30
N THR A 39 12.13 -22.90 19.46
CA THR A 39 13.05 -22.90 18.30
C THR A 39 12.63 -21.76 17.39
N PRO A 40 13.54 -20.83 17.02
CA PRO A 40 13.21 -19.76 16.10
C PRO A 40 12.67 -20.34 14.78
N PRO A 41 11.63 -19.71 14.18
CA PRO A 41 11.07 -20.20 12.93
C PRO A 41 12.17 -20.27 11.84
N PRO A 42 12.14 -21.31 10.99
CA PRO A 42 13.13 -21.47 9.93
C PRO A 42 13.10 -20.24 9.00
N LYS A 43 14.29 -19.74 8.64
CA LYS A 43 14.40 -18.62 7.70
C LYS A 43 13.81 -19.02 6.34
N PRO A 44 13.07 -18.10 5.65
CA PRO A 44 12.60 -18.33 4.30
C PRO A 44 13.78 -18.67 3.37
N THR A 45 13.62 -19.67 2.52
CA THR A 45 14.66 -20.11 1.57
C THR A 45 14.39 -19.67 0.13
N LEU A 46 13.20 -19.16 -0.15
CA LEU A 46 12.76 -18.72 -1.47
C LEU A 46 12.16 -17.30 -1.41
N PRO A 47 12.26 -16.53 -2.52
CA PRO A 47 11.57 -15.25 -2.62
C PRO A 47 10.08 -15.38 -2.34
N PRO A 48 9.46 -14.45 -1.63
CA PRO A 48 8.03 -14.51 -1.32
C PRO A 48 7.19 -14.34 -2.59
N THR A 49 6.19 -15.20 -2.77
CA THR A 49 5.11 -14.91 -3.73
C THR A 49 4.20 -13.86 -3.13
N ILE A 50 3.98 -12.76 -3.85
CA ILE A 50 3.16 -11.64 -3.40
C ILE A 50 2.02 -11.41 -4.40
N VAL A 51 0.78 -11.40 -3.90
CA VAL A 51 -0.43 -11.14 -4.69
C VAL A 51 -1.29 -10.12 -3.95
N VAL A 52 -1.82 -9.14 -4.69
CA VAL A 52 -2.81 -8.18 -4.19
C VAL A 52 -4.13 -8.43 -4.89
N ASP A 53 -5.15 -8.74 -4.12
CA ASP A 53 -6.52 -8.99 -4.58
C ASP A 53 -7.54 -8.12 -3.79
N THR A 54 -8.81 -8.28 -4.07
CA THR A 54 -9.88 -7.51 -3.42
C THR A 54 -10.00 -7.76 -1.90
N SER A 55 -9.40 -8.83 -1.40
CA SER A 55 -9.38 -9.19 0.04
C SER A 55 -8.13 -8.68 0.77
N GLY A 56 -7.16 -8.09 0.05
CA GLY A 56 -5.93 -7.56 0.62
C GLY A 56 -4.66 -8.09 -0.07
N ALA A 57 -3.59 -8.26 0.69
CA ALA A 57 -2.33 -8.81 0.22
C ALA A 57 -2.11 -10.24 0.72
N LEU A 58 -1.64 -11.12 -0.14
CA LEU A 58 -1.11 -12.43 0.20
C LEU A 58 0.42 -12.38 0.05
N VAL A 59 1.15 -12.54 1.15
CA VAL A 59 2.62 -12.52 1.18
C VAL A 59 3.09 -13.87 1.69
N ALA A 60 3.77 -14.64 0.86
CA ALA A 60 4.30 -15.98 1.21
C ALA A 60 3.26 -16.91 1.87
N GLY A 61 1.98 -16.78 1.50
CA GLY A 61 0.88 -17.54 2.09
C GLY A 61 0.16 -16.86 3.26
N THR A 62 0.70 -15.80 3.83
CA THR A 62 0.06 -15.02 4.91
C THR A 62 -0.85 -13.94 4.31
N ARG A 63 -2.11 -13.88 4.75
CA ARG A 63 -3.07 -12.85 4.33
C ARG A 63 -2.97 -11.61 5.22
N VAL A 64 -2.74 -10.46 4.61
CA VAL A 64 -2.70 -9.15 5.27
C VAL A 64 -3.84 -8.28 4.75
N SER A 65 -4.73 -7.84 5.62
CA SER A 65 -5.78 -6.87 5.24
C SER A 65 -5.16 -5.52 4.94
N LEU A 66 -5.53 -4.93 3.81
CA LEU A 66 -5.11 -3.60 3.38
C LEU A 66 -6.13 -2.50 3.72
N ASP A 67 -7.20 -2.84 4.43
CA ASP A 67 -8.15 -1.86 4.94
C ASP A 67 -7.70 -1.27 6.28
N GLY A 68 -8.04 0.01 6.49
CA GLY A 68 -7.77 0.75 7.72
C GLY A 68 -6.34 1.31 7.84
N SER A 69 -6.19 2.26 8.75
CA SER A 69 -4.96 3.05 8.94
C SER A 69 -3.72 2.24 9.35
N GLY A 70 -3.89 1.08 9.96
CA GLY A 70 -2.78 0.19 10.35
C GLY A 70 -2.30 -0.76 9.24
N ALA A 71 -2.88 -0.71 8.04
CA ALA A 71 -2.52 -1.60 6.94
C ALA A 71 -1.05 -1.48 6.51
N PRO A 72 -0.47 -0.27 6.32
CA PRO A 72 0.92 -0.12 5.93
C PRO A 72 1.90 -0.77 6.92
N GLU A 73 1.68 -0.60 8.22
CA GLU A 73 2.56 -1.15 9.25
C GLU A 73 2.47 -2.68 9.35
N ARG A 74 1.25 -3.25 9.26
CA ARG A 74 1.07 -4.72 9.20
C ARG A 74 1.78 -5.32 8.00
N LEU A 75 1.61 -4.70 6.83
CA LEU A 75 2.23 -5.17 5.60
C LEU A 75 3.76 -5.06 5.67
N LYS A 76 4.29 -3.93 6.18
CA LYS A 76 5.72 -3.73 6.38
C LYS A 76 6.31 -4.77 7.32
N THR A 77 5.61 -5.11 8.41
CA THR A 77 6.04 -6.14 9.37
C THR A 77 6.14 -7.50 8.69
N GLU A 78 5.13 -7.88 7.90
CA GLU A 78 5.14 -9.16 7.16
C GLU A 78 6.27 -9.19 6.12
N LEU A 79 6.43 -8.13 5.33
CA LEU A 79 7.48 -8.04 4.33
C LEU A 79 8.90 -8.03 4.94
N ALA A 80 9.06 -7.49 6.15
CA ALA A 80 10.34 -7.45 6.85
C ALA A 80 10.89 -8.86 7.16
N ALA A 81 10.02 -9.86 7.33
CA ALA A 81 10.42 -11.26 7.47
C ALA A 81 11.15 -11.80 6.22
N HIS A 82 10.94 -11.16 5.06
CA HIS A 82 11.50 -11.53 3.77
C HIS A 82 12.53 -10.52 3.26
N ARG A 83 13.06 -9.66 4.15
CA ARG A 83 13.95 -8.54 3.80
C ARG A 83 15.13 -8.94 2.93
N GLU A 84 15.73 -10.09 3.18
CA GLU A 84 16.88 -10.62 2.42
C GLU A 84 16.59 -10.85 0.91
N PHE A 85 15.31 -11.02 0.54
CA PHE A 85 14.84 -11.16 -0.85
C PHE A 85 14.39 -9.85 -1.47
N ILE A 86 14.22 -8.79 -0.68
CA ILE A 86 13.63 -7.51 -1.07
C ILE A 86 14.68 -6.40 -1.11
N GLU A 87 15.49 -6.27 -0.05
CA GLU A 87 16.42 -5.14 0.12
C GLU A 87 17.47 -5.08 -1.00
N GLY A 88 17.55 -3.91 -1.63
CA GLY A 88 18.46 -3.65 -2.75
C GLY A 88 18.10 -4.36 -4.05
N LYS A 89 16.97 -5.08 -4.10
CA LYS A 89 16.60 -5.89 -5.26
C LYS A 89 15.36 -5.33 -5.97
N GLU A 90 15.19 -5.75 -7.22
CA GLU A 90 13.95 -5.61 -7.95
C GLU A 90 12.97 -6.66 -7.43
N THR A 91 11.83 -6.18 -6.91
CA THR A 91 10.82 -7.05 -6.30
C THR A 91 9.55 -7.04 -7.14
N ARG A 92 8.97 -8.22 -7.33
CA ARG A 92 7.77 -8.43 -8.17
C ARG A 92 6.57 -8.83 -7.35
N PHE A 93 5.40 -8.32 -7.72
CA PHE A 93 4.13 -8.84 -7.24
C PHE A 93 3.05 -8.77 -8.33
N SER A 94 1.99 -9.57 -8.15
CA SER A 94 0.82 -9.55 -9.02
C SER A 94 -0.32 -8.79 -8.35
N ALA A 95 -1.02 -7.94 -9.10
CA ALA A 95 -2.23 -7.26 -8.66
C ALA A 95 -3.39 -7.58 -9.61
N GLU A 96 -4.54 -7.95 -9.06
CA GLU A 96 -5.75 -8.20 -9.84
C GLU A 96 -6.37 -6.89 -10.31
N ARG A 97 -7.04 -6.91 -11.47
CA ARG A 97 -7.65 -5.70 -12.06
C ARG A 97 -8.71 -5.01 -11.19
N PRO A 98 -9.61 -5.75 -10.48
CA PRO A 98 -10.70 -5.13 -9.70
C PRO A 98 -10.24 -4.54 -8.35
N VAL A 99 -8.96 -4.60 -8.05
CA VAL A 99 -8.40 -4.10 -6.78
C VAL A 99 -8.49 -2.58 -6.71
N LYS A 100 -8.59 -2.03 -5.51
CA LYS A 100 -8.46 -0.58 -5.26
C LYS A 100 -7.03 -0.12 -5.57
N PRO A 101 -6.80 0.96 -6.34
CA PRO A 101 -5.46 1.50 -6.57
C PRO A 101 -4.68 1.77 -5.28
N ALA A 102 -5.35 2.19 -4.21
CA ALA A 102 -4.75 2.42 -2.90
C ALA A 102 -4.07 1.16 -2.32
N TYR A 103 -4.61 -0.04 -2.57
CA TYR A 103 -3.99 -1.29 -2.10
C TYR A 103 -2.64 -1.54 -2.81
N VAL A 104 -2.61 -1.27 -4.11
CA VAL A 104 -1.39 -1.42 -4.90
C VAL A 104 -0.35 -0.37 -4.50
N ALA A 105 -0.77 0.88 -4.27
CA ALA A 105 0.10 1.93 -3.75
C ALA A 105 0.69 1.54 -2.39
N THR A 106 -0.15 1.07 -1.44
CA THR A 106 0.29 0.61 -0.13
C THR A 106 1.33 -0.51 -0.23
N MET A 107 1.15 -1.46 -1.16
CA MET A 107 2.12 -2.54 -1.39
C MET A 107 3.44 -2.00 -1.95
N VAL A 108 3.40 -1.11 -2.95
CA VAL A 108 4.60 -0.50 -3.53
C VAL A 108 5.39 0.28 -2.48
N ASP A 109 4.68 1.07 -1.65
CA ASP A 109 5.31 1.87 -0.59
C ASP A 109 5.88 1.00 0.54
N ALA A 110 5.18 -0.07 0.94
CA ALA A 110 5.66 -1.01 1.93
C ALA A 110 6.93 -1.76 1.44
N LEU A 111 6.96 -2.19 0.18
CA LEU A 111 8.15 -2.78 -0.43
C LEU A 111 9.31 -1.78 -0.49
N GLY A 112 9.02 -0.52 -0.85
CA GLY A 112 10.00 0.57 -0.82
C GLY A 112 10.56 0.80 0.57
N ALA A 113 9.72 0.80 1.61
CA ALA A 113 10.10 0.97 3.01
C ALA A 113 10.96 -0.20 3.55
N VAL A 114 10.79 -1.42 3.02
CA VAL A 114 11.66 -2.58 3.32
C VAL A 114 12.96 -2.56 2.52
N GLY A 115 13.11 -1.61 1.58
CA GLY A 115 14.35 -1.37 0.84
C GLY A 115 14.36 -1.93 -0.58
N ALA A 116 13.22 -2.28 -1.17
CA ALA A 116 13.18 -2.67 -2.59
C ALA A 116 13.80 -1.57 -3.47
N ALA A 117 14.73 -1.95 -4.35
CA ALA A 117 15.34 -1.00 -5.28
C ALA A 117 14.31 -0.49 -6.29
N ARG A 118 13.49 -1.39 -6.79
CA ARG A 118 12.43 -1.15 -7.76
C ARG A 118 11.30 -2.15 -7.57
N VAL A 119 10.06 -1.75 -7.80
CA VAL A 119 8.90 -2.63 -7.65
C VAL A 119 8.26 -2.86 -9.01
N LEU A 120 8.18 -4.10 -9.44
CA LEU A 120 7.50 -4.53 -10.67
C LEU A 120 6.10 -5.02 -10.33
N VAL A 121 5.10 -4.42 -10.93
CA VAL A 121 3.70 -4.81 -10.75
C VAL A 121 3.22 -5.52 -12.01
N ARG A 122 2.80 -6.77 -11.85
CA ARG A 122 2.16 -7.55 -12.89
C ARG A 122 0.65 -7.45 -12.78
N THR A 123 0.00 -7.09 -13.87
CA THR A 123 -1.46 -7.01 -13.96
C THR A 123 -1.92 -7.51 -15.34
N SER A 124 -3.00 -8.29 -15.38
CA SER A 124 -3.64 -8.61 -16.64
C SER A 124 -4.09 -7.35 -17.34
N THR A 125 -3.72 -7.18 -18.61
CA THR A 125 -3.99 -5.97 -19.38
C THR A 125 -4.28 -6.32 -20.84
N ARG A 126 -4.51 -5.31 -21.68
CA ARG A 126 -4.68 -5.45 -23.12
C ARG A 126 -3.38 -5.92 -23.76
N SER A 127 -3.49 -6.64 -24.88
CA SER A 127 -2.31 -7.21 -25.56
C SER A 127 -1.30 -6.18 -26.05
N GLU A 128 -1.74 -4.94 -26.31
CA GLU A 128 -0.87 -3.85 -26.73
C GLU A 128 -0.03 -3.24 -25.59
N TYR A 129 -0.35 -3.55 -24.33
CA TYR A 129 0.37 -3.01 -23.17
C TYR A 129 1.23 -4.07 -22.48
N PRO A 130 2.36 -3.68 -21.88
CA PRO A 130 3.17 -4.60 -21.10
C PRO A 130 2.37 -5.12 -19.89
N ALA A 131 2.42 -6.45 -19.67
CA ALA A 131 1.77 -7.08 -18.53
C ALA A 131 2.50 -6.81 -17.19
N GLU A 132 3.68 -6.23 -17.23
CA GLU A 132 4.48 -5.87 -16.06
C GLU A 132 5.12 -4.50 -16.27
N ILE A 133 4.94 -3.59 -15.31
CA ILE A 133 5.56 -2.27 -15.31
C ILE A 133 6.16 -1.95 -13.95
N ALA A 134 7.19 -1.10 -13.95
CA ALA A 134 7.90 -0.72 -12.75
C ALA A 134 7.31 0.55 -12.13
N PHE A 135 7.25 0.54 -10.80
CA PHE A 135 6.87 1.70 -10.00
C PHE A 135 7.93 2.03 -8.96
N LEU A 136 8.06 3.32 -8.67
CA LEU A 136 8.77 3.82 -7.49
C LEU A 136 7.81 3.96 -6.32
N SER A 137 8.32 3.76 -5.11
CA SER A 137 7.60 4.16 -3.90
C SER A 137 7.48 5.69 -3.82
N LEU A 138 6.42 6.17 -3.18
CA LEU A 138 6.16 7.59 -3.00
C LEU A 138 7.34 8.30 -2.31
N GLU A 139 7.96 7.65 -1.33
CA GLU A 139 9.15 8.16 -0.61
C GLU A 139 10.28 8.55 -1.57
N LYS A 140 10.58 7.70 -2.56
CA LYS A 140 11.63 7.97 -3.55
C LYS A 140 11.28 9.10 -4.50
N ALA A 141 9.99 9.42 -4.64
CA ALA A 141 9.48 10.46 -5.52
C ALA A 141 9.22 11.80 -4.81
N ARG A 142 9.47 11.91 -3.50
CA ARG A 142 9.21 13.15 -2.73
C ARG A 142 9.94 14.39 -3.24
N SER A 143 11.08 14.21 -3.87
CA SER A 143 11.86 15.30 -4.47
C SER A 143 11.49 15.60 -5.93
N ALA A 144 10.37 15.07 -6.44
CA ALA A 144 9.92 15.31 -7.79
C ALA A 144 9.70 16.81 -8.07
N ALA A 145 10.06 17.25 -9.28
CA ALA A 145 9.88 18.64 -9.66
C ALA A 145 8.39 19.05 -9.60
N PRO A 146 8.04 20.27 -9.18
CA PRO A 146 6.64 20.72 -9.07
C PRO A 146 5.86 20.67 -10.39
N CYS A 147 6.55 20.68 -11.52
CA CYS A 147 5.96 20.53 -12.85
C CYS A 147 5.75 19.07 -13.27
N SER A 148 6.21 18.08 -12.48
CA SER A 148 6.00 16.64 -12.76
C SER A 148 4.54 16.37 -13.09
N VAL A 149 4.30 15.40 -13.95
CA VAL A 149 2.97 15.14 -14.50
C VAL A 149 2.18 14.23 -13.57
N VAL A 150 0.93 14.61 -13.34
CA VAL A 150 -0.07 13.79 -12.66
C VAL A 150 -1.14 13.41 -13.68
N ALA A 151 -1.53 12.15 -13.69
CA ALA A 151 -2.64 11.64 -14.49
C ALA A 151 -3.54 10.74 -13.63
N MET A 152 -4.83 10.87 -13.81
CA MET A 152 -5.79 10.02 -13.12
C MET A 152 -6.93 9.56 -14.01
N ILE A 153 -7.52 8.45 -13.65
CA ILE A 153 -8.81 8.01 -14.17
C ILE A 153 -9.90 8.63 -13.29
N THR A 154 -10.85 9.30 -13.91
CA THR A 154 -11.96 9.99 -13.25
C THR A 154 -13.15 9.06 -13.02
N ASP A 155 -14.12 9.46 -12.18
CA ASP A 155 -15.31 8.65 -11.83
C ASP A 155 -16.15 8.27 -13.06
N ASP A 156 -16.20 9.15 -14.07
CA ASP A 156 -16.88 8.91 -15.35
C ASP A 156 -16.09 8.03 -16.32
N ARG A 157 -14.97 7.43 -15.83
CA ARG A 157 -14.01 6.65 -16.62
C ARG A 157 -13.33 7.43 -17.74
N GLY A 158 -13.28 8.75 -17.62
CA GLY A 158 -12.41 9.61 -18.41
C GLY A 158 -11.02 9.67 -17.81
N SER A 159 -10.21 10.64 -18.24
CA SER A 159 -8.91 10.92 -17.64
C SER A 159 -8.72 12.43 -17.42
N ALA A 160 -7.84 12.76 -16.48
CA ALA A 160 -7.40 14.12 -16.23
C ALA A 160 -5.86 14.13 -16.09
N VAL A 161 -5.21 15.15 -16.68
CA VAL A 161 -3.76 15.31 -16.66
C VAL A 161 -3.41 16.75 -16.28
N TRP A 162 -2.53 16.92 -15.28
CA TRP A 162 -2.07 18.24 -14.83
C TRP A 162 -0.66 18.16 -14.22
N SER A 163 -0.12 19.26 -13.72
CA SER A 163 1.16 19.28 -13.03
C SER A 163 1.01 19.03 -11.54
N LEU A 164 2.04 18.48 -10.88
CA LEU A 164 2.06 18.17 -9.44
C LEU A 164 1.70 19.39 -8.57
N LYS A 165 2.15 20.60 -8.97
CA LYS A 165 1.82 21.86 -8.31
C LYS A 165 0.38 22.33 -8.52
N GLY A 166 -0.41 21.59 -9.31
CA GLY A 166 -1.76 22.03 -9.70
C GLY A 166 -1.78 22.85 -10.97
N GLY A 167 -2.96 23.36 -11.34
CA GLY A 167 -3.21 24.19 -12.52
C GLY A 167 -4.33 23.62 -13.39
N VAL A 168 -4.43 24.06 -14.63
CA VAL A 168 -5.50 23.62 -15.53
C VAL A 168 -5.33 22.14 -15.88
N ALA A 169 -6.31 21.31 -15.52
CA ALA A 169 -6.33 19.90 -15.87
C ALA A 169 -6.83 19.71 -17.31
N GLY A 170 -6.03 19.04 -18.12
CA GLY A 170 -6.45 18.52 -19.43
C GLY A 170 -7.36 17.31 -19.25
N LYS A 171 -8.68 17.50 -19.31
CA LYS A 171 -9.65 16.41 -19.18
C LYS A 171 -9.93 15.76 -20.53
N ARG A 172 -10.08 14.43 -20.52
CA ARG A 172 -10.51 13.61 -21.66
C ARG A 172 -11.68 12.74 -21.24
N GLY A 173 -12.72 12.71 -22.05
CA GLY A 173 -13.88 11.86 -21.82
C GLY A 173 -13.53 10.37 -21.96
N LYS A 174 -14.47 9.51 -21.54
CA LYS A 174 -14.37 8.08 -21.79
C LYS A 174 -14.57 7.80 -23.28
N GLY A 175 -13.83 6.81 -23.78
CA GLY A 175 -14.10 6.16 -25.04
C GLY A 175 -15.16 5.06 -24.91
N MET A 176 -15.28 4.20 -25.93
CA MET A 176 -16.28 3.11 -25.95
C MET A 176 -16.01 2.04 -24.87
N ALA A 177 -14.75 1.76 -24.57
CA ALA A 177 -14.32 0.68 -23.68
C ALA A 177 -13.55 1.16 -22.42
N GLY A 178 -13.78 2.39 -21.98
CA GLY A 178 -13.07 3.01 -20.86
C GLY A 178 -12.39 4.32 -21.24
N PRO A 179 -11.33 4.74 -20.54
CA PRO A 179 -10.63 6.00 -20.85
C PRO A 179 -10.04 5.98 -22.26
N ASP A 180 -10.11 7.11 -22.95
CA ASP A 180 -9.41 7.30 -24.21
C ASP A 180 -7.91 7.53 -23.95
N LEU A 181 -7.15 6.43 -23.93
CA LEU A 181 -5.72 6.47 -23.63
C LEU A 181 -4.88 7.07 -24.77
N THR A 182 -5.39 7.11 -26.00
CA THR A 182 -4.72 7.76 -27.12
C THR A 182 -4.70 9.28 -26.93
N LEU A 183 -5.87 9.90 -26.72
CA LEU A 183 -5.97 11.33 -26.45
C LEU A 183 -5.32 11.71 -25.13
N THR A 184 -5.37 10.81 -24.14
CA THR A 184 -4.66 10.99 -22.86
C THR A 184 -3.16 11.04 -23.09
N GLY A 185 -2.61 10.15 -23.92
CA GLY A 185 -1.19 10.11 -24.30
C GLY A 185 -0.70 11.40 -24.95
N GLU A 186 -1.50 12.01 -25.82
CA GLU A 186 -1.21 13.32 -26.41
C GLU A 186 -1.13 14.42 -25.34
N THR A 187 -2.06 14.40 -24.39
CA THR A 187 -2.10 15.34 -23.27
C THR A 187 -0.90 15.14 -22.33
N LEU A 188 -0.56 13.89 -22.01
CA LEU A 188 0.65 13.53 -21.26
C LEU A 188 1.92 14.05 -21.94
N THR A 189 2.04 13.82 -23.24
CA THR A 189 3.16 14.32 -24.04
C THR A 189 3.29 15.84 -23.99
N THR A 190 2.16 16.55 -24.05
CA THR A 190 2.13 18.01 -23.97
C THR A 190 2.62 18.53 -22.62
N HIS A 191 2.21 17.87 -21.50
CA HIS A 191 2.67 18.22 -20.16
C HIS A 191 4.14 17.85 -19.95
N ALA A 192 4.58 16.67 -20.40
CA ALA A 192 5.96 16.24 -20.29
C ALA A 192 6.95 17.19 -21.00
N LYS A 193 6.59 17.70 -22.16
CA LYS A 193 7.40 18.71 -22.89
C LYS A 193 7.57 20.01 -22.10
N LYS A 194 6.65 20.34 -21.20
CA LYS A 194 6.71 21.53 -20.34
C LYS A 194 7.53 21.32 -19.06
N CYS A 195 7.94 20.08 -18.80
CA CYS A 195 8.70 19.70 -17.60
C CYS A 195 9.86 18.76 -17.99
N PRO A 196 10.84 19.24 -18.77
CA PRO A 196 11.95 18.38 -19.22
C PRO A 196 12.85 17.88 -18.09
N GLU A 197 12.83 18.56 -16.93
CA GLU A 197 13.59 18.20 -15.72
C GLU A 197 12.99 17.01 -14.96
N SER A 198 11.77 16.58 -15.27
CA SER A 198 11.13 15.45 -14.62
C SER A 198 10.68 14.38 -15.61
N GLN A 199 11.08 13.14 -15.33
CA GLN A 199 10.64 11.96 -16.05
C GLN A 199 9.70 11.08 -15.19
N ILE A 200 9.12 11.66 -14.12
CA ILE A 200 8.21 10.97 -13.21
C ILE A 200 6.77 11.26 -13.64
N LEU A 201 5.97 10.21 -13.76
CA LEU A 201 4.53 10.29 -13.90
C LEU A 201 3.86 9.74 -12.64
N PHE A 202 3.05 10.55 -11.99
CA PHE A 202 2.16 10.13 -10.92
C PHE A 202 0.84 9.66 -11.51
N VAL A 203 0.42 8.44 -11.18
CA VAL A 203 -0.84 7.86 -11.65
C VAL A 203 -1.78 7.58 -10.49
N GLY A 204 -3.06 7.82 -10.68
CA GLY A 204 -4.10 7.56 -9.68
C GLY A 204 -5.46 7.31 -10.29
N GLY A 205 -6.44 7.06 -9.43
CA GLY A 205 -7.85 6.89 -9.80
C GLY A 205 -8.77 7.62 -8.83
N ALA A 206 -9.94 8.01 -9.29
CA ALA A 206 -11.00 8.50 -8.44
C ALA A 206 -11.51 7.37 -7.52
N PRO A 207 -12.21 7.68 -6.41
CA PRO A 207 -12.82 6.66 -5.56
C PRO A 207 -13.72 5.73 -6.38
N GLY A 208 -13.58 4.41 -6.21
CA GLY A 208 -14.35 3.41 -6.96
C GLY A 208 -13.77 3.03 -8.34
N VAL A 209 -12.70 3.68 -8.78
CA VAL A 209 -11.96 3.25 -9.98
C VAL A 209 -11.12 2.02 -9.65
N GLU A 210 -11.21 1.00 -10.51
CA GLU A 210 -10.43 -0.23 -10.38
C GLU A 210 -8.97 -0.01 -10.80
N TRP A 211 -8.05 -0.70 -10.14
CA TRP A 211 -6.63 -0.71 -10.45
C TRP A 211 -6.34 -0.96 -11.93
N GLY A 212 -7.04 -1.90 -12.55
CA GLY A 212 -6.82 -2.25 -13.95
C GLY A 212 -6.87 -1.07 -14.92
N LEU A 213 -7.71 -0.06 -14.65
CA LEU A 213 -7.77 1.15 -15.48
C LEU A 213 -6.58 2.10 -15.21
N VAL A 214 -6.15 2.20 -13.95
CA VAL A 214 -4.95 2.98 -13.57
C VAL A 214 -3.70 2.32 -14.11
N TYR A 215 -3.65 0.97 -14.09
CA TYR A 215 -2.56 0.21 -14.69
C TYR A 215 -2.48 0.48 -16.20
N ASP A 216 -3.59 0.38 -16.93
CA ASP A 216 -3.66 0.61 -18.37
C ASP A 216 -3.21 2.05 -18.71
N LEU A 217 -3.56 3.05 -17.87
CA LEU A 217 -3.07 4.42 -18.00
C LEU A 217 -1.53 4.50 -17.88
N GLY A 218 -0.96 3.89 -16.85
CA GLY A 218 0.50 3.83 -16.66
C GLY A 218 1.19 3.06 -17.80
N ALA A 219 0.64 1.90 -18.16
CA ALA A 219 1.18 1.03 -19.21
C ALA A 219 1.15 1.69 -20.59
N SER A 220 0.11 2.50 -20.90
CA SER A 220 0.00 3.22 -22.16
C SER A 220 1.18 4.17 -22.42
N THR A 221 1.84 4.66 -21.36
CA THR A 221 3.02 5.52 -21.53
C THR A 221 4.21 4.80 -22.15
N LYS A 222 4.25 3.47 -22.08
CA LYS A 222 5.32 2.63 -22.66
C LYS A 222 5.13 2.42 -24.17
N THR A 223 3.95 2.76 -24.71
CA THR A 223 3.64 2.71 -26.14
C THR A 223 3.73 4.08 -26.83
N LEU A 224 4.05 5.14 -26.08
CA LEU A 224 4.25 6.47 -26.67
C LEU A 224 5.44 6.48 -27.62
N PRO A 225 5.39 7.28 -28.71
CA PRO A 225 6.49 7.35 -29.70
C PRO A 225 7.83 7.77 -29.11
N LYS A 226 7.82 8.47 -27.98
CA LYS A 226 8.99 8.85 -27.21
C LYS A 226 8.79 8.50 -25.73
N ALA A 227 9.80 7.92 -25.11
CA ALA A 227 9.81 7.64 -23.66
C ALA A 227 9.99 8.96 -22.89
N TYR A 228 8.88 9.60 -22.53
CA TYR A 228 8.89 10.80 -21.68
C TYR A 228 8.98 10.48 -20.19
N PHE A 229 8.50 9.30 -19.81
CA PHE A 229 8.44 8.87 -18.41
C PHE A 229 9.25 7.60 -18.21
N SER A 230 10.35 7.71 -17.48
CA SER A 230 11.16 6.56 -17.04
C SER A 230 10.58 5.91 -15.78
N GLU A 231 9.95 6.72 -14.93
CA GLU A 231 9.48 6.34 -13.61
C GLU A 231 7.98 6.60 -13.45
N LEU A 232 7.29 5.64 -12.84
CA LEU A 232 5.87 5.73 -12.49
C LEU A 232 5.71 5.67 -10.97
N VAL A 233 4.79 6.46 -10.43
CA VAL A 233 4.43 6.48 -9.00
C VAL A 233 2.92 6.33 -8.88
N ILE A 234 2.47 5.45 -8.01
CA ILE A 234 1.04 5.28 -7.73
C ILE A 234 0.65 6.19 -6.57
N LEU A 235 -0.40 6.99 -6.76
CA LEU A 235 -0.98 7.79 -5.68
C LEU A 235 -1.95 6.91 -4.87
N GLY A 236 -1.72 6.79 -3.58
CA GLY A 236 -2.57 6.04 -2.65
C GLY A 236 -3.90 6.74 -2.36
N GLU A 237 -3.90 8.06 -2.41
CA GLU A 237 -5.08 8.91 -2.29
C GLU A 237 -5.55 9.37 -3.67
N SER A 238 -6.87 9.55 -3.80
CA SER A 238 -7.47 10.10 -5.04
C SER A 238 -7.17 11.59 -5.13
N PRO A 239 -6.36 12.04 -6.10
CA PRO A 239 -6.10 13.45 -6.27
C PRO A 239 -7.32 14.16 -6.89
N VAL A 240 -7.47 15.45 -6.59
CA VAL A 240 -8.50 16.29 -7.23
C VAL A 240 -7.91 16.92 -8.49
N PRO A 241 -8.55 16.73 -9.68
CA PRO A 241 -8.02 17.25 -10.92
C PRO A 241 -7.72 18.76 -10.89
N GLY A 242 -6.47 19.11 -11.23
CA GLY A 242 -6.01 20.50 -11.25
C GLY A 242 -5.57 21.04 -9.89
N HIS A 243 -5.77 20.34 -8.79
CA HIS A 243 -5.26 20.75 -7.49
C HIS A 243 -3.82 20.26 -7.27
N PRO A 244 -3.04 20.95 -6.40
CA PRO A 244 -1.74 20.46 -5.98
C PRO A 244 -1.87 19.07 -5.33
N VAL A 245 -0.90 18.19 -5.60
CA VAL A 245 -0.82 16.86 -5.00
C VAL A 245 0.29 16.88 -3.95
N ALA A 246 -0.06 16.58 -2.71
CA ALA A 246 0.90 16.45 -1.62
C ALA A 246 1.53 15.04 -1.64
N LEU A 247 2.86 14.97 -1.49
CA LEU A 247 3.62 13.73 -1.43
C LEU A 247 4.01 13.46 0.03
N HIS A 248 3.08 12.84 0.79
CA HIS A 248 3.26 12.57 2.23
C HIS A 248 3.90 11.21 2.49
#